data_c7f8419e3c8535a99ec6829c48a0cff4
#
_entry.id   c7f8419e3c8535a99ec6829c48a0cff4
#
_cell.length_a   1.000
_cell.length_b   1.000
_cell.length_c   1.000
_cell.angle_alpha   90.00
_cell.angle_beta   90.00
_cell.angle_gamma   90.00
#
_symmetry.space_group_name_H-M   'P 1'
#
loop_
_entity.id
_entity.type
_entity.pdbx_description
1 polymer ?
#
loop_
_entity_poly.entity_id
_entity_poly.type
_entity_poly.pdbx_seq_one_letter_code
_entity_poly.pdbx_strand_id
1 'polypeptide(L)'
;MINVQNVSKTFILHQQNGVRLPVLNRASLTVNAGECVVLHGHSGSGKSTLLRSLYANYLPDEGQIQIKHGDEWVDLVTAPARKVVEIRKTTVGWVSQFLRVIPRISALEVVMQPLLDTGVPHEACAAKAARLLTRLNVPERLWHLAPSTFSGGEQQRVNIARGFIVDYPILLLDEPTASLDAKNSAAVVELIRETKTRGAAIVGIFHDEAVRNDVADRLHPMGASS
;
A
#
# COMPACT_ATOMS: atom_id res chain seq x y z
N MET A 1 8.34 -11.89 -6.71
CA MET A 1 8.51 -10.48 -6.29
C MET A 1 8.54 -10.34 -4.77
N ILE A 2 7.70 -11.08 -4.08
CA ILE A 2 7.65 -11.11 -2.61
C ILE A 2 7.70 -12.57 -2.16
N ASN A 3 8.51 -12.86 -1.15
CA ASN A 3 8.60 -14.18 -0.53
C ASN A 3 8.69 -14.01 1.00
N VAL A 4 7.60 -14.31 1.69
CA VAL A 4 7.47 -14.28 3.13
C VAL A 4 7.55 -15.71 3.66
N GLN A 5 8.45 -15.97 4.61
CA GLN A 5 8.68 -17.31 5.16
C GLN A 5 8.63 -17.29 6.68
N ASN A 6 7.67 -18.03 7.23
CA ASN A 6 7.56 -18.32 8.67
C ASN A 6 7.61 -17.08 9.57
N VAL A 7 6.96 -16.00 9.16
CA VAL A 7 6.97 -14.73 9.90
C VAL A 7 6.04 -14.83 11.10
N SER A 8 6.59 -14.54 12.27
CA SER A 8 5.86 -14.44 13.53
C SER A 8 6.01 -13.05 14.13
N LYS A 9 4.93 -12.53 14.70
CA LYS A 9 4.91 -11.25 15.40
C LYS A 9 4.02 -11.29 16.62
N THR A 10 4.57 -10.91 17.75
CA THR A 10 3.86 -10.74 19.03
C THR A 10 4.01 -9.32 19.52
N PHE A 11 2.91 -8.65 19.82
CA PHE A 11 2.93 -7.35 20.47
C PHE A 11 2.86 -7.50 21.98
N ILE A 12 3.61 -6.66 22.70
CA ILE A 12 3.59 -6.59 24.16
C ILE A 12 2.85 -5.30 24.55
N LEU A 13 1.71 -5.46 25.20
CA LEU A 13 0.87 -4.33 25.65
C LEU A 13 1.36 -3.86 27.03
N HIS A 14 2.36 -3.00 27.04
CA HIS A 14 2.98 -2.50 28.28
C HIS A 14 1.99 -1.79 29.21
N GLN A 15 0.98 -1.12 28.65
CA GLN A 15 -0.09 -0.43 29.42
C GLN A 15 -1.13 -1.39 30.01
N GLN A 16 -1.08 -2.66 29.65
CA GLN A 16 -1.98 -3.71 30.14
C GLN A 16 -1.18 -4.85 30.81
N ASN A 17 -0.34 -4.51 31.77
CA ASN A 17 0.47 -5.46 32.55
C ASN A 17 1.36 -6.39 31.70
N GLY A 18 1.82 -5.95 30.55
CA GLY A 18 2.71 -6.74 29.69
C GLY A 18 2.03 -7.92 29.00
N VAL A 19 0.73 -7.85 28.76
CA VAL A 19 0.00 -8.88 28.02
C VAL A 19 0.65 -9.09 26.65
N ARG A 20 0.93 -10.34 26.31
CA ARG A 20 1.49 -10.74 25.01
C ARG A 20 0.34 -11.08 24.05
N LEU A 21 0.32 -10.37 22.91
CA LEU A 21 -0.67 -10.58 21.86
C LEU A 21 0.03 -11.13 20.61
N PRO A 22 0.02 -12.46 20.39
CA PRO A 22 0.52 -13.02 19.13
C PRO A 22 -0.45 -12.66 17.99
N VAL A 23 0.07 -12.03 16.93
CA VAL A 23 -0.72 -11.55 15.79
C VAL A 23 -0.41 -12.32 14.52
N LEU A 24 0.87 -12.64 14.29
CA LEU A 24 1.31 -13.49 13.19
C LEU A 24 1.98 -14.73 13.79
N ASN A 25 1.60 -15.91 13.27
CA ASN A 25 2.19 -17.18 13.67
C ASN A 25 2.63 -17.94 12.42
N ARG A 26 3.93 -17.91 12.16
CA ARG A 26 4.60 -18.58 11.03
C ARG A 26 3.92 -18.30 9.67
N ALA A 27 3.48 -17.08 9.47
CA ALA A 27 2.84 -16.65 8.23
C ALA A 27 3.80 -16.76 7.04
N SER A 28 3.31 -17.32 5.94
CA SER A 28 4.09 -17.46 4.70
C SER A 28 3.23 -17.01 3.52
N LEU A 29 3.85 -16.30 2.58
CA LEU A 29 3.17 -15.71 1.43
C LEU A 29 4.17 -15.56 0.27
N THR A 30 3.78 -15.97 -0.92
CA THR A 30 4.53 -15.70 -2.14
C THR A 30 3.67 -14.90 -3.11
N VAL A 31 4.22 -13.82 -3.69
CA VAL A 31 3.53 -13.02 -4.69
C VAL A 31 4.43 -12.87 -5.92
N ASN A 32 3.88 -13.21 -7.09
CA ASN A 32 4.58 -13.12 -8.35
C ASN A 32 4.36 -11.77 -9.05
N ALA A 33 5.21 -11.46 -10.02
CA ALA A 33 5.00 -10.30 -10.89
C ALA A 33 3.65 -10.40 -11.62
N GLY A 34 2.93 -9.28 -11.70
CA GLY A 34 1.61 -9.23 -12.35
C GLY A 34 0.48 -9.90 -11.56
N GLU A 35 0.71 -10.30 -10.32
CA GLU A 35 -0.27 -10.95 -9.45
C GLU A 35 -0.80 -9.97 -8.39
N CYS A 36 -2.10 -9.98 -8.16
CA CYS A 36 -2.73 -9.32 -7.02
C CYS A 36 -3.23 -10.37 -6.03
N VAL A 37 -2.63 -10.38 -4.85
CA VAL A 37 -3.02 -11.24 -3.74
C VAL A 37 -3.76 -10.40 -2.70
N VAL A 38 -4.98 -10.80 -2.35
CA VAL A 38 -5.76 -10.14 -1.32
C VAL A 38 -5.73 -10.95 -0.04
N LEU A 39 -5.30 -10.31 1.04
CA LEU A 39 -5.31 -10.91 2.37
C LEU A 39 -6.76 -11.02 2.87
N HIS A 40 -7.16 -12.20 3.27
CA HIS A 40 -8.53 -12.52 3.64
C HIS A 40 -8.57 -13.18 5.02
N GLY A 41 -9.54 -12.78 5.84
CA GLY A 41 -9.73 -13.32 7.18
C GLY A 41 -10.57 -12.37 8.03
N HIS A 42 -10.97 -12.84 9.20
CA HIS A 42 -11.74 -12.03 10.15
C HIS A 42 -10.92 -10.85 10.71
N SER A 43 -11.60 -9.90 11.34
CA SER A 43 -10.95 -8.82 12.06
C SER A 43 -10.00 -9.38 13.13
N GLY A 44 -8.79 -8.83 13.22
CA GLY A 44 -7.77 -9.32 14.15
C GLY A 44 -6.98 -10.54 13.67
N SER A 45 -7.17 -11.01 12.42
CA SER A 45 -6.42 -12.15 11.86
C SER A 45 -4.98 -11.82 11.44
N GLY A 46 -4.53 -10.58 11.62
CA GLY A 46 -3.16 -10.16 11.30
C GLY A 46 -2.94 -9.60 9.90
N LYS A 47 -4.00 -9.36 9.12
CA LYS A 47 -3.90 -8.79 7.75
C LYS A 47 -3.11 -7.49 7.71
N SER A 48 -3.50 -6.51 8.50
CA SER A 48 -2.83 -5.20 8.55
C SER A 48 -1.41 -5.31 9.07
N THR A 49 -1.16 -6.19 10.02
CA THR A 49 0.19 -6.42 10.56
C THR A 49 1.12 -7.01 9.50
N LEU A 50 0.66 -8.00 8.74
CA LEU A 50 1.44 -8.56 7.64
C LEU A 50 1.70 -7.50 6.56
N LEU A 51 0.68 -6.74 6.15
CA LEU A 51 0.83 -5.71 5.14
C LEU A 51 1.83 -4.63 5.57
N ARG A 52 1.77 -4.16 6.81
CA ARG A 52 2.72 -3.19 7.36
C ARG A 52 4.13 -3.76 7.52
N SER A 53 4.26 -5.06 7.77
CA SER A 53 5.56 -5.74 7.80
C SER A 53 6.20 -5.79 6.40
N LEU A 54 5.40 -5.92 5.34
CA LEU A 54 5.88 -5.83 3.95
C LEU A 54 6.38 -4.43 3.58
N TYR A 55 5.91 -3.39 4.28
CA TYR A 55 6.41 -2.02 4.15
C TYR A 55 7.53 -1.69 5.15
N ALA A 56 7.96 -2.69 5.93
CA ALA A 56 8.95 -2.57 7.00
C ALA A 56 8.57 -1.55 8.11
N ASN A 57 7.26 -1.36 8.36
CA ASN A 57 6.77 -0.58 9.50
C ASN A 57 6.81 -1.37 10.81
N TYR A 58 6.67 -2.69 10.70
CA TYR A 58 6.85 -3.61 11.82
C TYR A 58 7.97 -4.58 11.50
N LEU A 59 8.85 -4.80 12.47
CA LEU A 59 9.87 -5.83 12.38
C LEU A 59 9.30 -7.13 12.97
N PRO A 60 9.27 -8.23 12.19
CA PRO A 60 8.91 -9.54 12.72
C PRO A 60 9.87 -9.99 13.82
N ASP A 61 9.37 -10.84 14.72
CA ASP A 61 10.17 -11.45 15.76
C ASP A 61 10.96 -12.65 15.21
N GLU A 62 10.38 -13.33 14.21
CA GLU A 62 10.96 -14.49 13.53
C GLU A 62 10.57 -14.49 12.05
N GLY A 63 11.33 -15.24 11.24
CA GLY A 63 11.07 -15.44 9.83
C GLY A 63 11.81 -14.47 8.92
N GLN A 64 11.45 -14.51 7.65
CA GLN A 64 12.08 -13.70 6.59
C GLN A 64 11.02 -13.04 5.71
N ILE A 65 11.30 -11.81 5.29
CA ILE A 65 10.51 -11.10 4.29
C ILE A 65 11.45 -10.70 3.17
N GLN A 66 11.47 -11.48 2.10
CA GLN A 66 12.32 -11.18 0.96
C GLN A 66 11.51 -10.49 -0.13
N ILE A 67 12.03 -9.38 -0.62
CA ILE A 67 11.49 -8.65 -1.76
C ILE A 67 12.53 -8.48 -2.84
N LYS A 68 12.08 -8.49 -4.10
CA LYS A 68 12.95 -8.20 -5.23
C LYS A 68 13.11 -6.70 -5.39
N HIS A 69 14.34 -6.22 -5.23
CA HIS A 69 14.73 -4.83 -5.38
C HIS A 69 15.76 -4.72 -6.52
N GLY A 70 15.32 -4.26 -7.69
CA GLY A 70 16.13 -4.39 -8.89
C GLY A 70 16.36 -5.85 -9.23
N ASP A 71 17.62 -6.25 -9.35
CA ASP A 71 18.00 -7.63 -9.67
C ASP A 71 18.35 -8.47 -8.43
N GLU A 72 18.33 -7.88 -7.24
CA GLU A 72 18.66 -8.55 -5.99
C GLU A 72 17.42 -8.85 -5.13
N TRP A 73 17.54 -9.88 -4.30
CA TRP A 73 16.60 -10.17 -3.22
C TRP A 73 17.09 -9.55 -1.91
N VAL A 74 16.23 -8.80 -1.24
CA VAL A 74 16.54 -8.15 0.04
C VAL A 74 15.60 -8.67 1.11
N ASP A 75 16.16 -9.13 2.24
CA ASP A 75 15.39 -9.47 3.43
C ASP A 75 15.11 -8.20 4.26
N LEU A 76 13.86 -7.79 4.32
CA LEU A 76 13.44 -6.60 5.07
C LEU A 76 13.65 -6.73 6.58
N VAL A 77 13.74 -7.97 7.10
CA VAL A 77 13.94 -8.23 8.54
C VAL A 77 15.34 -7.84 8.97
N THR A 78 16.33 -8.06 8.11
CA THR A 78 17.74 -7.81 8.40
C THR A 78 18.33 -6.61 7.68
N ALA A 79 17.60 -6.02 6.72
CA ALA A 79 18.08 -4.89 5.94
C ALA A 79 18.37 -3.66 6.81
N PRO A 80 19.48 -2.94 6.58
CA PRO A 80 19.75 -1.70 7.28
C PRO A 80 18.73 -0.61 6.89
N ALA A 81 18.50 0.33 7.79
CA ALA A 81 17.52 1.42 7.62
C ALA A 81 17.69 2.18 6.29
N ARG A 82 18.93 2.42 5.87
CA ARG A 82 19.25 3.06 4.58
C ARG A 82 18.67 2.28 3.40
N LYS A 83 18.78 0.95 3.41
CA LYS A 83 18.25 0.09 2.36
C LYS A 83 16.72 0.10 2.34
N VAL A 84 16.09 0.09 3.50
CA VAL A 84 14.64 0.20 3.64
C VAL A 84 14.12 1.52 3.05
N VAL A 85 14.79 2.63 3.31
CA VAL A 85 14.43 3.94 2.73
C VAL A 85 14.53 3.92 1.20
N GLU A 86 15.60 3.33 0.65
CA GLU A 86 15.77 3.16 -0.80
C GLU A 86 14.65 2.31 -1.42
N ILE A 87 14.30 1.21 -0.78
CA ILE A 87 13.22 0.31 -1.22
C ILE A 87 11.87 1.02 -1.24
N ARG A 88 11.53 1.77 -0.20
CA ARG A 88 10.28 2.54 -0.13
C ARG A 88 10.21 3.66 -1.17
N LYS A 89 11.34 4.16 -1.61
CA LYS A 89 11.41 5.22 -2.60
C LYS A 89 11.09 4.74 -4.02
N THR A 90 11.56 3.55 -4.39
CA THR A 90 11.55 3.09 -5.78
C THR A 90 10.87 1.73 -6.01
N THR A 91 10.77 0.88 -5.01
CA THR A 91 10.35 -0.52 -5.18
C THR A 91 9.01 -0.83 -4.56
N VAL A 92 8.77 -0.42 -3.32
CA VAL A 92 7.52 -0.72 -2.59
C VAL A 92 6.74 0.55 -2.34
N GLY A 93 5.58 0.66 -2.99
CA GLY A 93 4.61 1.72 -2.75
C GLY A 93 3.56 1.31 -1.72
N TRP A 94 2.94 2.30 -1.11
CA TRP A 94 1.94 2.11 -0.07
C TRP A 94 0.77 3.06 -0.26
N VAL A 95 -0.43 2.52 -0.31
CA VAL A 95 -1.67 3.29 -0.15
C VAL A 95 -2.26 2.93 1.21
N SER A 96 -2.13 3.85 2.15
CA SER A 96 -2.68 3.70 3.49
C SER A 96 -4.21 3.87 3.49
N GLN A 97 -4.85 3.43 4.56
CA GLN A 97 -6.29 3.60 4.73
C GLN A 97 -6.71 5.08 4.81
N PHE A 98 -5.85 5.95 5.34
CA PHE A 98 -6.10 7.37 5.49
C PHE A 98 -4.93 8.21 4.97
N LEU A 99 -5.25 9.33 4.31
CA LEU A 99 -4.27 10.32 3.93
C LEU A 99 -3.71 11.02 5.17
N ARG A 100 -2.39 11.04 5.30
CA ARG A 100 -1.73 11.93 6.25
C ARG A 100 -1.73 13.35 5.68
N VAL A 101 -2.60 14.18 6.19
CA VAL A 101 -2.72 15.57 5.75
C VAL A 101 -1.57 16.40 6.32
N ILE A 102 -0.89 17.14 5.45
CA ILE A 102 0.14 18.12 5.83
C ILE A 102 -0.47 19.51 5.61
N PRO A 103 -0.57 20.36 6.65
CA PRO A 103 -1.09 21.70 6.48
C PRO A 103 -0.33 22.51 5.43
N ARG A 104 -1.05 23.32 4.65
CA ARG A 104 -0.50 24.25 3.66
C ARG A 104 0.18 23.60 2.44
N ILE A 105 0.11 22.29 2.29
CA ILE A 105 0.57 21.60 1.08
C ILE A 105 -0.64 21.31 0.19
N SER A 106 -0.59 21.70 -1.08
CA SER A 106 -1.70 21.45 -2.01
C SER A 106 -1.85 19.99 -2.36
N ALA A 107 -3.06 19.58 -2.77
CA ALA A 107 -3.32 18.22 -3.23
C ALA A 107 -2.38 17.81 -4.37
N LEU A 108 -2.14 18.71 -5.33
CA LEU A 108 -1.23 18.46 -6.44
C LEU A 108 0.19 18.18 -5.95
N GLU A 109 0.71 18.99 -5.03
CA GLU A 109 2.05 18.81 -4.44
C GLU A 109 2.14 17.50 -3.65
N VAL A 110 1.12 17.16 -2.88
CA VAL A 110 1.04 15.88 -2.13
C VAL A 110 1.18 14.69 -3.07
N VAL A 111 0.47 14.71 -4.20
CA VAL A 111 0.51 13.63 -5.20
C VAL A 111 1.86 13.56 -5.92
N MET A 112 2.46 14.71 -6.23
CA MET A 112 3.72 14.80 -6.96
C MET A 112 4.93 14.30 -6.16
N GLN A 113 4.90 14.46 -4.85
CA GLN A 113 6.08 14.32 -4.00
C GLN A 113 6.83 12.99 -4.16
N PRO A 114 6.18 11.82 -4.16
CA PRO A 114 6.90 10.56 -4.32
C PRO A 114 7.67 10.46 -5.64
N LEU A 115 7.13 11.02 -6.72
CA LEU A 115 7.77 11.00 -8.03
C LEU A 115 8.90 12.04 -8.11
N LEU A 116 8.73 13.21 -7.51
CA LEU A 116 9.79 14.21 -7.37
C LEU A 116 11.00 13.63 -6.63
N ASP A 117 10.77 12.85 -5.58
CA ASP A 117 11.82 12.21 -4.78
C ASP A 117 12.66 11.21 -5.59
N THR A 118 12.14 10.69 -6.69
CA THR A 118 12.90 9.82 -7.61
C THR A 118 13.77 10.59 -8.62
N GLY A 119 13.71 11.92 -8.63
CA GLY A 119 14.50 12.78 -9.51
C GLY A 119 13.81 13.12 -10.84
N VAL A 120 12.54 12.76 -11.03
CA VAL A 120 11.78 13.16 -12.22
C VAL A 120 11.52 14.67 -12.20
N PRO A 121 11.67 15.38 -13.35
CA PRO A 121 11.44 16.82 -13.42
C PRO A 121 10.04 17.25 -12.96
N HIS A 122 9.95 18.41 -12.33
CA HIS A 122 8.72 18.95 -11.76
C HIS A 122 7.54 18.96 -12.76
N GLU A 123 7.76 19.41 -13.99
CA GLU A 123 6.72 19.49 -15.01
C GLU A 123 6.12 18.10 -15.35
N ALA A 124 6.97 17.09 -15.47
CA ALA A 124 6.54 15.72 -15.71
C ALA A 124 5.75 15.14 -14.53
N CYS A 125 6.19 15.45 -13.31
CA CYS A 125 5.46 15.08 -12.08
C CYS A 125 4.08 15.74 -12.03
N ALA A 126 4.00 17.03 -12.30
CA ALA A 126 2.76 17.79 -12.32
C ALA A 126 1.78 17.24 -13.37
N ALA A 127 2.26 16.95 -14.57
CA ALA A 127 1.44 16.37 -15.63
C ALA A 127 0.87 14.99 -15.25
N LYS A 128 1.69 14.12 -14.67
CA LYS A 128 1.23 12.79 -14.22
C LYS A 128 0.25 12.88 -13.05
N ALA A 129 0.51 13.77 -12.10
CA ALA A 129 -0.39 14.03 -10.98
C ALA A 129 -1.75 14.54 -11.44
N ALA A 130 -1.77 15.49 -12.38
CA ALA A 130 -3.01 16.01 -12.97
C ALA A 130 -3.83 14.92 -13.67
N ARG A 131 -3.19 14.04 -14.43
CA ARG A 131 -3.86 12.90 -15.07
C ARG A 131 -4.47 11.95 -14.04
N LEU A 132 -3.76 11.62 -12.97
CA LEU A 132 -4.27 10.73 -11.91
C LEU A 132 -5.42 11.36 -11.14
N LEU A 133 -5.32 12.63 -10.77
CA LEU A 133 -6.39 13.35 -10.08
C LEU A 133 -7.65 13.44 -10.95
N THR A 134 -7.50 13.67 -12.25
CA THR A 134 -8.61 13.66 -13.21
C THR A 134 -9.27 12.29 -13.30
N ARG A 135 -8.50 11.23 -13.44
CA ARG A 135 -9.00 9.84 -13.49
C ARG A 135 -9.74 9.44 -12.23
N LEU A 136 -9.31 9.96 -11.08
CA LEU A 136 -9.93 9.71 -9.78
C LEU A 136 -11.05 10.69 -9.45
N ASN A 137 -11.49 11.48 -10.41
CA ASN A 137 -12.60 12.43 -10.27
C ASN A 137 -12.38 13.46 -9.14
N VAL A 138 -11.15 13.88 -8.90
CA VAL A 138 -10.85 15.01 -8.02
C VAL A 138 -10.98 16.30 -8.84
N PRO A 139 -11.93 17.20 -8.51
CA PRO A 139 -12.14 18.41 -9.29
C PRO A 139 -10.89 19.30 -9.34
N GLU A 140 -10.62 19.88 -10.51
CA GLU A 140 -9.44 20.74 -10.71
C GLU A 140 -9.37 21.92 -9.73
N ARG A 141 -10.55 22.46 -9.36
CA ARG A 141 -10.65 23.53 -8.35
C ARG A 141 -10.04 23.19 -6.99
N LEU A 142 -9.88 21.88 -6.68
CA LEU A 142 -9.30 21.39 -5.42
C LEU A 142 -7.79 21.16 -5.50
N TRP A 143 -7.20 21.08 -6.69
CA TRP A 143 -5.80 20.67 -6.85
C TRP A 143 -4.81 21.59 -6.15
N HIS A 144 -5.10 22.88 -6.10
CA HIS A 144 -4.24 23.90 -5.50
C HIS A 144 -4.59 24.23 -4.04
N LEU A 145 -5.54 23.49 -3.47
CA LEU A 145 -5.96 23.61 -2.07
C LEU A 145 -5.36 22.50 -1.21
N ALA A 146 -5.15 22.79 0.06
CA ALA A 146 -4.69 21.78 1.01
C ALA A 146 -5.83 20.76 1.29
N PRO A 147 -5.54 19.44 1.30
CA PRO A 147 -6.56 18.41 1.51
C PRO A 147 -7.26 18.44 2.87
N SER A 148 -6.78 19.24 3.82
CA SER A 148 -7.39 19.36 5.16
C SER A 148 -8.87 19.75 5.16
N THR A 149 -9.32 20.44 4.11
CA THR A 149 -10.73 20.88 3.96
C THR A 149 -11.57 19.97 3.07
N PHE A 150 -10.98 18.89 2.55
CA PHE A 150 -11.66 17.98 1.63
C PHE A 150 -12.55 16.99 2.38
N SER A 151 -13.57 16.47 1.69
CA SER A 151 -14.33 15.31 2.17
C SER A 151 -13.43 14.09 2.35
N GLY A 152 -13.89 13.11 3.14
CA GLY A 152 -13.15 11.86 3.33
C GLY A 152 -12.85 11.13 2.02
N GLY A 153 -13.82 11.08 1.11
CA GLY A 153 -13.65 10.47 -0.22
C GLY A 153 -12.68 11.24 -1.11
N GLU A 154 -12.69 12.56 -1.09
CA GLU A 154 -11.74 13.40 -1.82
C GLU A 154 -10.32 13.24 -1.27
N GLN A 155 -10.15 13.23 0.06
CA GLN A 155 -8.85 12.95 0.68
C GLN A 155 -8.32 11.57 0.29
N GLN A 156 -9.18 10.56 0.30
CA GLN A 156 -8.79 9.20 -0.07
C GLN A 156 -8.38 9.10 -1.54
N ARG A 157 -9.06 9.80 -2.44
CA ARG A 157 -8.68 9.83 -3.86
C ARG A 157 -7.34 10.53 -4.10
N VAL A 158 -7.03 11.58 -3.34
CA VAL A 158 -5.69 12.20 -3.32
C VAL A 158 -4.64 11.20 -2.81
N ASN A 159 -4.95 10.46 -1.75
CA ASN A 159 -4.07 9.43 -1.20
C ASN A 159 -3.77 8.31 -2.21
N ILE A 160 -4.78 7.87 -2.95
CA ILE A 160 -4.64 6.88 -4.02
C ILE A 160 -3.77 7.43 -5.15
N ALA A 161 -4.03 8.65 -5.64
CA ALA A 161 -3.21 9.30 -6.65
C ALA A 161 -1.73 9.35 -6.24
N ARG A 162 -1.47 9.70 -4.99
CA ARG A 162 -0.11 9.71 -4.43
C ARG A 162 0.54 8.32 -4.45
N GLY A 163 -0.21 7.28 -4.13
CA GLY A 163 0.28 5.91 -4.10
C GLY A 163 0.56 5.33 -5.50
N PHE A 164 -0.13 5.82 -6.53
CA PHE A 164 0.02 5.36 -7.91
C PHE A 164 0.92 6.24 -8.79
N ILE A 165 1.44 7.36 -8.28
CA ILE A 165 2.24 8.29 -9.09
C ILE A 165 3.58 7.69 -9.53
N VAL A 166 4.20 6.87 -8.71
CA VAL A 166 5.40 6.10 -9.04
C VAL A 166 4.98 4.73 -9.54
N ASP A 167 5.63 4.24 -10.60
CA ASP A 167 5.39 2.90 -11.12
C ASP A 167 6.15 1.85 -10.28
N TYR A 168 5.71 1.66 -9.06
CA TYR A 168 6.33 0.70 -8.16
C TYR A 168 6.21 -0.73 -8.66
N PRO A 169 7.29 -1.55 -8.64
CA PRO A 169 7.22 -2.99 -8.89
C PRO A 169 6.38 -3.76 -7.87
N ILE A 170 6.25 -3.24 -6.67
CA ILE A 170 5.45 -3.81 -5.59
C ILE A 170 4.54 -2.71 -5.02
N LEU A 171 3.24 -2.98 -4.92
CA LEU A 171 2.28 -2.02 -4.38
C LEU A 171 1.45 -2.67 -3.29
N LEU A 172 1.39 -2.01 -2.14
CA LEU A 172 0.62 -2.43 -0.98
C LEU A 172 -0.60 -1.52 -0.82
N LEU A 173 -1.79 -2.12 -0.72
CA LEU A 173 -3.06 -1.41 -0.67
C LEU A 173 -3.82 -1.78 0.62
N ASP A 174 -4.01 -0.81 1.51
CA ASP A 174 -4.75 -0.99 2.77
C ASP A 174 -6.13 -0.35 2.67
N GLU A 175 -7.12 -1.15 2.27
CA GLU A 175 -8.52 -0.72 2.15
C GLU A 175 -8.71 0.56 1.33
N PRO A 176 -8.17 0.65 0.10
CA PRO A 176 -8.12 1.90 -0.63
C PRO A 176 -9.49 2.43 -1.03
N THR A 177 -10.51 1.58 -1.09
CA THR A 177 -11.87 1.93 -1.56
C THR A 177 -12.89 2.09 -0.43
N ALA A 178 -12.50 1.99 0.84
CA ALA A 178 -13.41 1.94 1.98
C ALA A 178 -14.34 3.16 2.12
N SER A 179 -13.91 4.33 1.67
CA SER A 179 -14.70 5.58 1.73
C SER A 179 -15.18 6.08 0.36
N LEU A 180 -15.16 5.21 -0.66
CA LEU A 180 -15.50 5.55 -2.02
C LEU A 180 -16.86 4.98 -2.45
N ASP A 181 -17.58 5.73 -3.27
CA ASP A 181 -18.75 5.23 -3.98
C ASP A 181 -18.35 4.27 -5.12
N ALA A 182 -19.34 3.64 -5.74
CA ALA A 182 -19.12 2.66 -6.80
C ALA A 182 -18.35 3.23 -8.00
N LYS A 183 -18.65 4.47 -8.40
CA LYS A 183 -17.98 5.13 -9.53
C LYS A 183 -16.49 5.34 -9.25
N ASN A 184 -16.17 5.86 -8.07
CA ASN A 184 -14.80 6.13 -7.68
C ASN A 184 -14.02 4.84 -7.39
N SER A 185 -14.68 3.82 -6.82
CA SER A 185 -14.09 2.48 -6.66
C SER A 185 -13.73 1.84 -8.00
N ALA A 186 -14.57 1.99 -9.02
CA ALA A 186 -14.30 1.49 -10.37
C ALA A 186 -13.04 2.13 -10.98
N ALA A 187 -12.81 3.42 -10.76
CA ALA A 187 -11.58 4.09 -11.20
C ALA A 187 -10.33 3.50 -10.54
N VAL A 188 -10.40 3.16 -9.26
CA VAL A 188 -9.31 2.49 -8.53
C VAL A 188 -9.06 1.09 -9.06
N VAL A 189 -10.11 0.32 -9.34
CA VAL A 189 -10.01 -1.01 -9.94
C VAL A 189 -9.26 -0.96 -11.28
N GLU A 190 -9.55 0.02 -12.14
CA GLU A 190 -8.84 0.20 -13.40
C GLU A 190 -7.35 0.51 -13.20
N LEU A 191 -6.99 1.36 -12.24
CA LEU A 191 -5.59 1.63 -11.90
C LEU A 191 -4.87 0.37 -11.40
N ILE A 192 -5.53 -0.45 -10.60
CA ILE A 192 -4.98 -1.72 -10.12
C ILE A 192 -4.75 -2.68 -11.31
N ARG A 193 -5.70 -2.79 -12.23
CA ARG A 193 -5.57 -3.64 -13.41
C ARG A 193 -4.40 -3.22 -14.30
N GLU A 194 -4.25 -1.92 -14.55
CA GLU A 194 -3.13 -1.38 -15.32
C GLU A 194 -1.78 -1.67 -14.64
N THR A 195 -1.73 -1.52 -13.32
CA THR A 195 -0.55 -1.80 -12.52
C THR A 195 -0.14 -3.27 -12.59
N LYS A 196 -1.11 -4.19 -12.53
CA LYS A 196 -0.89 -5.63 -12.75
C LYS A 196 -0.38 -5.92 -14.16
N THR A 197 -1.01 -5.33 -15.17
CA THR A 197 -0.63 -5.52 -16.58
C THR A 197 0.81 -5.07 -16.83
N ARG A 198 1.27 -4.04 -16.14
CA ARG A 198 2.67 -3.58 -16.17
C ARG A 198 3.64 -4.58 -15.51
N GLY A 199 3.14 -5.58 -14.80
CA GLY A 199 3.94 -6.61 -14.14
C GLY A 199 4.17 -6.38 -12.64
N ALA A 200 3.54 -5.40 -12.01
CA ALA A 200 3.68 -5.16 -10.59
C ALA A 200 3.04 -6.30 -9.76
N ALA A 201 3.66 -6.60 -8.64
CA ALA A 201 3.09 -7.46 -7.61
C ALA A 201 2.29 -6.61 -6.63
N ILE A 202 1.05 -6.99 -6.36
CA ILE A 202 0.15 -6.23 -5.48
C ILE A 202 -0.30 -7.11 -4.32
N VAL A 203 -0.24 -6.57 -3.11
CA VAL A 203 -0.86 -7.16 -1.92
C VAL A 203 -1.85 -6.16 -1.35
N GLY A 204 -3.08 -6.58 -1.16
CA GLY A 204 -4.14 -5.70 -0.71
C GLY A 204 -5.05 -6.26 0.36
N ILE A 205 -5.72 -5.36 1.06
CA ILE A 205 -6.83 -5.63 1.96
C ILE A 205 -8.03 -4.87 1.42
N PHE A 206 -9.15 -5.57 1.19
CA PHE A 206 -10.39 -5.00 0.69
C PHE A 206 -11.56 -5.56 1.48
N HIS A 207 -12.42 -4.69 2.02
CA HIS A 207 -13.66 -5.09 2.69
C HIS A 207 -14.81 -5.28 1.72
N ASP A 208 -14.86 -4.48 0.65
CA ASP A 208 -15.88 -4.63 -0.39
C ASP A 208 -15.60 -5.90 -1.20
N GLU A 209 -16.54 -6.85 -1.13
CA GLU A 209 -16.43 -8.14 -1.80
C GLU A 209 -16.41 -8.02 -3.32
N ALA A 210 -17.20 -7.11 -3.89
CA ALA A 210 -17.23 -6.90 -5.33
C ALA A 210 -15.89 -6.38 -5.85
N VAL A 211 -15.32 -5.37 -5.19
CA VAL A 211 -13.99 -4.83 -5.53
C VAL A 211 -12.91 -5.91 -5.36
N ARG A 212 -12.95 -6.64 -4.25
CA ARG A 212 -12.01 -7.72 -3.99
C ARG A 212 -12.02 -8.76 -5.11
N ASN A 213 -13.20 -9.19 -5.52
CA ASN A 213 -13.35 -10.20 -6.58
C ASN A 213 -12.90 -9.69 -7.95
N ASP A 214 -13.04 -8.37 -8.20
CA ASP A 214 -12.59 -7.75 -9.45
C ASP A 214 -11.06 -7.67 -9.56
N VAL A 215 -10.34 -7.49 -8.46
CA VAL A 215 -8.90 -7.24 -8.48
C VAL A 215 -8.06 -8.46 -8.13
N ALA A 216 -8.57 -9.37 -7.31
CA ALA A 216 -7.81 -10.49 -6.77
C ALA A 216 -7.56 -11.58 -7.83
N ASP A 217 -6.32 -11.97 -8.01
CA ASP A 217 -5.97 -13.22 -8.69
C ASP A 217 -6.05 -14.40 -7.71
N ARG A 218 -5.76 -14.14 -6.44
CA ARG A 218 -5.78 -15.13 -5.37
C ARG A 218 -6.12 -14.47 -4.04
N LEU A 219 -6.89 -15.18 -3.23
CA LEU A 219 -7.11 -14.84 -1.83
C LEU A 219 -6.10 -15.60 -0.96
N HIS A 220 -5.47 -14.89 -0.04
CA HIS A 220 -4.57 -15.48 0.94
C HIS A 220 -5.25 -15.50 2.31
N PRO A 221 -5.65 -16.68 2.82
CA PRO A 221 -6.33 -16.78 4.11
C PRO A 221 -5.38 -16.48 5.26
N MET A 222 -5.85 -15.66 6.20
CA MET A 222 -5.14 -15.28 7.42
C MET A 222 -5.86 -15.87 8.64
N GLY A 223 -5.09 -16.20 9.69
CA GLY A 223 -5.66 -16.66 10.97
C GLY A 223 -6.18 -18.09 10.96
N ALA A 224 -5.94 -18.89 9.91
CA ALA A 224 -6.11 -20.33 9.98
C ALA A 224 -4.93 -20.91 10.77
N SER A 225 -5.17 -21.21 12.04
CA SER A 225 -4.25 -22.06 12.79
C SER A 225 -4.34 -23.45 12.17
N SER A 226 -3.27 -23.88 11.54
CA SER A 226 -3.05 -25.31 11.27
C SER A 226 -2.56 -25.98 12.51
#